data_7caabfe5fef9a36214842b7180d3c9e3
#
_entry.id   7caabfe5fef9a36214842b7180d3c9e3
#
_cell.length_a   1.000
_cell.length_b   1.000
_cell.length_c   1.000
_cell.angle_alpha   90.00
_cell.angle_beta   90.00
_cell.angle_gamma   90.00
#
_symmetry.space_group_name_H-M   'P 1'
#
loop_
_entity.id
_entity.type
_entity.pdbx_description
1 polymer ?
#
loop_
_entity_poly.entity_id
_entity_poly.type
_entity_poly.pdbx_seq_one_letter_code
_entity_poly.pdbx_strand_id
1 'polypeptide(L)'
;MAELKEKLFSEFAPVSTEEWMGKITADLKGVPFEKKLVWKTGEGFNVNPFYRAEDIEGLKTTESLPGEFPYVRGTKKDNDWKVRQNIEVCCFKGANEKALDLLTKGVTSLGFIIKGDEVNEENIATLLEGICPASVELNFNTCNCKAEKLIGILADYFKGKGVDAEKCYGSVNYDAFKKPLVKGKENSEWVEGAAAVLKAGQALPNYRVLAVNAFLFNNAGAYISQELGYALAWGNELMAKLTEAGFTADEVAKKIKFNLGISSNYFMEIAKFRAARWLWAEIVAAYKPACECACKMVAHAQTSEWNMTVYDAHVNLLRSQTEAMSAALAGVDSITVRPFDKIYQTPDDFSERIARNQQLLLKEECHLDKVVDPSAGSYYVEVLTNSLADVAWKLFLEVEEKGGFSVAVNAGEIQNAVNASNVARKKAVATRREILLGSNQYPNFTEVAADKIQEKGSCCCGGGHCGEATIPALDFSRGASEFEALRMTTEKSGKTPKVFMLTIGNLAMRLARSQFSANFFGCAGYKIIDNLGFDTVEAGVEAAVKAGVEIVVLCSSDDEYAEFAPAAYKALAGRAEFVVAGAPACADDLKAQGIDQFVNVKSNVLETLKAFNAKLGIA
;
A
#
# COMPACT_ATOMS: atom_id res chain seq x y z
N MET A 1 -45.46 -3.43 -21.71
CA MET A 1 -44.74 -3.68 -20.45
C MET A 1 -45.75 -3.55 -19.34
N ALA A 2 -46.03 -4.62 -18.61
CA ALA A 2 -46.93 -4.57 -17.45
C ALA A 2 -46.26 -3.72 -16.39
N GLU A 3 -46.89 -2.63 -15.97
CA GLU A 3 -46.50 -1.90 -14.77
C GLU A 3 -46.57 -2.85 -13.58
N LEU A 4 -45.44 -3.16 -12.97
CA LEU A 4 -45.39 -3.82 -11.67
C LEU A 4 -46.01 -2.84 -10.65
N LYS A 5 -47.28 -2.99 -10.36
CA LYS A 5 -48.04 -2.13 -9.43
C LYS A 5 -47.78 -2.46 -7.95
N GLU A 6 -47.18 -3.59 -7.65
CA GLU A 6 -46.84 -3.97 -6.27
C GLU A 6 -45.35 -3.81 -6.01
N LYS A 7 -45.02 -3.11 -4.92
CA LYS A 7 -43.62 -3.03 -4.43
C LYS A 7 -43.22 -4.43 -3.94
N LEU A 8 -42.02 -4.88 -4.33
CA LEU A 8 -41.41 -6.08 -3.77
C LEU A 8 -41.33 -5.95 -2.24
N PHE A 9 -41.58 -7.07 -1.54
CA PHE A 9 -41.52 -7.17 -0.07
C PHE A 9 -42.52 -6.26 0.67
N SER A 10 -43.67 -5.93 0.06
CA SER A 10 -44.73 -5.12 0.69
C SER A 10 -45.33 -5.76 1.94
N GLU A 11 -45.22 -7.09 2.07
CA GLU A 11 -45.63 -7.87 3.25
C GLU A 11 -44.70 -7.71 4.48
N PHE A 12 -43.52 -7.14 4.29
CA PHE A 12 -42.57 -6.88 5.39
C PHE A 12 -42.63 -5.41 5.77
N ALA A 13 -42.90 -5.12 7.04
CA ALA A 13 -42.87 -3.75 7.54
C ALA A 13 -41.43 -3.19 7.49
N PRO A 14 -41.22 -1.92 7.06
CA PRO A 14 -39.93 -1.28 7.14
C PRO A 14 -39.42 -1.22 8.57
N VAL A 15 -38.17 -1.62 8.81
CA VAL A 15 -37.51 -1.52 10.11
C VAL A 15 -36.76 -0.21 10.18
N SER A 16 -37.04 0.61 11.20
CA SER A 16 -36.31 1.89 11.41
C SER A 16 -34.87 1.66 11.89
N THR A 17 -34.02 2.67 11.76
CA THR A 17 -32.65 2.63 12.29
C THR A 17 -32.64 2.51 13.81
N GLU A 18 -33.61 3.14 14.49
CA GLU A 18 -33.77 3.05 15.95
C GLU A 18 -34.12 1.63 16.40
N GLU A 19 -35.05 0.97 15.71
CA GLU A 19 -35.40 -0.44 16.00
C GLU A 19 -34.21 -1.37 15.76
N TRP A 20 -33.48 -1.15 14.65
CA TRP A 20 -32.25 -1.91 14.35
C TRP A 20 -31.20 -1.71 15.42
N MET A 21 -30.88 -0.45 15.79
CA MET A 21 -29.94 -0.13 16.85
C MET A 21 -30.37 -0.65 18.23
N GLY A 22 -31.68 -0.64 18.52
CA GLY A 22 -32.25 -1.25 19.73
C GLY A 22 -31.94 -2.75 19.79
N LYS A 23 -32.13 -3.48 18.68
CA LYS A 23 -31.80 -4.90 18.58
C LYS A 23 -30.31 -5.17 18.75
N ILE A 24 -29.43 -4.39 18.10
CA ILE A 24 -27.98 -4.50 18.24
C ILE A 24 -27.56 -4.30 19.68
N THR A 25 -28.10 -3.26 20.33
CA THR A 25 -27.76 -2.95 21.74
C THR A 25 -28.16 -4.09 22.68
N ALA A 26 -29.32 -4.69 22.45
CA ALA A 26 -29.77 -5.87 23.21
C ALA A 26 -28.81 -7.07 23.01
N ASP A 27 -28.42 -7.34 21.77
CA ASP A 27 -27.53 -8.45 21.42
C ASP A 27 -26.10 -8.26 21.94
N LEU A 28 -25.64 -7.01 22.08
CA LEU A 28 -24.34 -6.67 22.66
C LEU A 28 -24.28 -6.83 24.19
N LYS A 29 -25.40 -7.09 24.88
CA LYS A 29 -25.46 -7.38 26.32
C LYS A 29 -24.75 -6.34 27.19
N GLY A 30 -24.93 -5.05 26.89
CA GLY A 30 -24.36 -3.93 27.63
C GLY A 30 -22.96 -3.49 27.17
N VAL A 31 -22.37 -4.12 26.18
CA VAL A 31 -21.12 -3.62 25.57
C VAL A 31 -21.47 -2.46 24.63
N PRO A 32 -20.82 -1.28 24.75
CA PRO A 32 -21.08 -0.16 23.86
C PRO A 32 -20.83 -0.48 22.39
N PHE A 33 -21.73 -0.07 21.49
CA PHE A 33 -21.66 -0.23 20.05
C PHE A 33 -20.33 0.28 19.47
N GLU A 34 -19.95 1.51 19.83
CA GLU A 34 -18.72 2.18 19.40
C GLU A 34 -17.45 1.38 19.74
N LYS A 35 -17.47 0.70 20.89
CA LYS A 35 -16.30 -0.09 21.35
C LYS A 35 -16.18 -1.43 20.64
N LYS A 36 -17.32 -2.03 20.27
CA LYS A 36 -17.37 -3.42 19.81
C LYS A 36 -17.40 -3.53 18.30
N LEU A 37 -18.12 -2.65 17.61
CA LEU A 37 -18.46 -2.78 16.20
C LEU A 37 -17.87 -1.68 15.31
N VAL A 38 -17.60 -0.48 15.83
CA VAL A 38 -17.04 0.62 15.04
C VAL A 38 -15.55 0.42 14.83
N TRP A 39 -15.14 0.40 13.56
CA TRP A 39 -13.74 0.32 13.20
C TRP A 39 -13.07 1.70 13.33
N LYS A 40 -12.13 1.80 14.26
CA LYS A 40 -11.28 2.98 14.44
C LYS A 40 -10.12 2.90 13.47
N THR A 41 -10.19 3.64 12.38
CA THR A 41 -9.15 3.67 11.35
C THR A 41 -7.99 4.58 11.73
N GLY A 42 -6.87 4.46 11.01
CA GLY A 42 -5.78 5.46 11.06
C GLY A 42 -6.01 6.65 10.14
N GLU A 43 -7.12 6.66 9.37
CA GLU A 43 -7.41 7.64 8.32
C GLU A 43 -7.98 8.98 8.86
N GLY A 44 -8.19 9.10 10.17
CA GLY A 44 -8.75 10.29 10.78
C GLY A 44 -10.27 10.27 10.94
N PHE A 45 -10.94 9.18 10.58
CA PHE A 45 -12.36 8.95 10.78
C PHE A 45 -12.66 7.50 11.15
N ASN A 46 -13.84 7.26 11.71
CA ASN A 46 -14.31 5.93 12.08
C ASN A 46 -15.23 5.36 10.99
N VAL A 47 -15.25 4.04 10.87
CA VAL A 47 -16.10 3.32 9.91
C VAL A 47 -17.11 2.47 10.68
N ASN A 48 -18.40 2.68 10.39
CA ASN A 48 -19.49 1.91 10.95
C ASN A 48 -19.58 0.52 10.31
N PRO A 49 -20.12 -0.49 11.04
CA PRO A 49 -20.27 -1.84 10.49
C PRO A 49 -21.35 -1.93 9.40
N PHE A 50 -22.22 -0.94 9.29
CA PHE A 50 -23.24 -0.80 8.24
C PHE A 50 -23.60 0.66 7.99
N TYR A 51 -24.14 0.92 6.81
CA TYR A 51 -24.74 2.19 6.41
C TYR A 51 -26.07 1.95 5.73
N ARG A 52 -26.97 2.93 5.78
CA ARG A 52 -28.32 2.87 5.23
C ARG A 52 -28.56 4.00 4.23
N ALA A 53 -29.74 4.04 3.60
CA ALA A 53 -30.08 5.05 2.62
C ALA A 53 -29.98 6.48 3.17
N GLU A 54 -30.33 6.68 4.43
CA GLU A 54 -30.27 7.96 5.13
C GLU A 54 -28.85 8.50 5.29
N ASP A 55 -27.83 7.60 5.35
CA ASP A 55 -26.42 8.00 5.48
C ASP A 55 -25.85 8.63 4.19
N ILE A 56 -26.51 8.44 3.06
CA ILE A 56 -26.09 9.02 1.77
C ILE A 56 -26.99 10.16 1.30
N GLU A 57 -28.02 10.51 2.06
CA GLU A 57 -28.87 11.65 1.72
C GLU A 57 -28.08 12.97 1.73
N GLY A 58 -28.15 13.70 0.61
CA GLY A 58 -27.44 14.97 0.45
C GLY A 58 -25.93 14.87 0.18
N LEU A 59 -25.38 13.65 -0.03
CA LEU A 59 -24.01 13.50 -0.47
C LEU A 59 -23.86 13.87 -1.95
N LYS A 60 -22.96 14.81 -2.25
CA LYS A 60 -22.66 15.25 -3.63
C LYS A 60 -22.10 14.13 -4.52
N THR A 61 -21.55 13.07 -3.91
CA THR A 61 -20.95 11.94 -4.63
C THR A 61 -21.96 11.14 -5.45
N THR A 62 -23.26 11.26 -5.14
CA THR A 62 -24.35 10.53 -5.81
C THR A 62 -25.01 11.30 -6.95
N GLU A 63 -24.69 12.58 -7.16
CA GLU A 63 -25.41 13.48 -8.06
C GLU A 63 -24.93 13.43 -9.52
N SER A 64 -23.63 13.14 -9.77
CA SER A 64 -23.05 13.16 -11.12
C SER A 64 -23.05 11.81 -11.81
N LEU A 65 -23.05 11.82 -13.15
CA LEU A 65 -22.88 10.62 -13.98
C LEU A 65 -21.39 10.40 -14.36
N PRO A 66 -21.02 9.20 -14.82
CA PRO A 66 -19.67 8.96 -15.33
C PRO A 66 -19.28 9.92 -16.46
N GLY A 67 -18.11 10.53 -16.34
CA GLY A 67 -17.58 11.49 -17.31
C GLY A 67 -18.10 12.93 -17.16
N GLU A 68 -18.96 13.21 -16.17
CA GLU A 68 -19.49 14.55 -15.85
C GLU A 68 -18.76 15.15 -14.64
N PHE A 69 -18.62 16.49 -14.66
CA PHE A 69 -18.08 17.24 -13.53
C PHE A 69 -18.91 16.98 -12.26
N PRO A 70 -18.30 16.80 -11.08
CA PRO A 70 -16.86 16.89 -10.77
C PRO A 70 -16.09 15.55 -10.89
N TYR A 71 -16.48 14.67 -11.74
CA TYR A 71 -15.79 13.43 -12.12
C TYR A 71 -15.63 12.38 -11.00
N VAL A 72 -16.45 12.42 -9.97
CA VAL A 72 -16.44 11.44 -8.87
C VAL A 72 -16.47 10.02 -9.44
N ARG A 73 -17.38 9.79 -10.41
CA ARG A 73 -17.65 8.50 -11.02
C ARG A 73 -16.75 8.14 -12.21
N GLY A 74 -15.69 8.92 -12.45
CA GLY A 74 -14.74 8.71 -13.53
C GLY A 74 -14.68 9.85 -14.51
N THR A 75 -13.55 9.98 -15.19
CA THR A 75 -13.29 11.01 -16.21
C THR A 75 -13.65 10.56 -17.63
N LYS A 76 -13.95 9.26 -17.81
CA LYS A 76 -14.26 8.59 -19.08
C LYS A 76 -15.65 7.97 -19.04
N LYS A 77 -16.18 7.59 -20.22
CA LYS A 77 -17.45 6.85 -20.38
C LYS A 77 -17.25 5.32 -20.43
N ASP A 78 -16.01 4.87 -20.41
CA ASP A 78 -15.60 3.47 -20.35
C ASP A 78 -14.61 3.26 -19.20
N ASN A 79 -14.34 2.00 -18.87
CA ASN A 79 -13.36 1.62 -17.87
C ASN A 79 -12.15 0.92 -18.47
N ASP A 80 -11.79 1.26 -19.70
CA ASP A 80 -10.61 0.69 -20.38
C ASP A 80 -9.33 1.34 -19.85
N TRP A 81 -8.68 0.70 -18.86
CA TRP A 81 -7.36 1.13 -18.38
C TRP A 81 -6.23 0.58 -19.24
N LYS A 82 -5.10 1.30 -19.27
CA LYS A 82 -3.88 0.84 -19.93
C LYS A 82 -3.11 -0.11 -19.02
N VAL A 83 -2.83 -1.31 -19.56
CA VAL A 83 -1.96 -2.30 -18.91
C VAL A 83 -0.52 -1.84 -19.07
N ARG A 84 0.07 -1.30 -17.99
CA ARG A 84 1.42 -0.74 -18.03
C ARG A 84 2.45 -1.68 -17.41
N GLN A 85 3.55 -1.86 -18.14
CA GLN A 85 4.76 -2.51 -17.62
C GLN A 85 5.97 -1.59 -17.77
N ASN A 86 6.78 -1.48 -16.72
CA ASN A 86 7.99 -0.66 -16.72
C ASN A 86 9.21 -1.52 -17.09
N ILE A 87 10.14 -0.94 -17.87
CA ILE A 87 11.41 -1.52 -18.33
C ILE A 87 12.54 -0.65 -17.81
N GLU A 88 13.45 -1.21 -17.01
CA GLU A 88 14.71 -0.57 -16.66
C GLU A 88 15.67 -0.71 -17.85
N VAL A 89 16.06 0.41 -18.45
CA VAL A 89 16.90 0.42 -19.66
C VAL A 89 18.36 0.29 -19.25
N CYS A 90 18.87 -0.93 -19.28
CA CYS A 90 20.30 -1.21 -19.10
C CYS A 90 21.04 -1.26 -20.45
N CYS A 91 20.33 -1.62 -21.52
CA CYS A 91 20.79 -1.64 -22.91
C CYS A 91 19.60 -1.29 -23.81
N PHE A 92 19.73 -0.32 -24.69
CA PHE A 92 18.63 0.20 -25.51
C PHE A 92 18.06 -0.83 -26.46
N LYS A 93 18.93 -1.60 -27.13
CA LYS A 93 18.50 -2.68 -28.03
C LYS A 93 17.74 -3.78 -27.27
N GLY A 94 18.28 -4.26 -26.15
CA GLY A 94 17.60 -5.28 -25.34
C GLY A 94 16.29 -4.77 -24.73
N ALA A 95 16.22 -3.49 -24.35
CA ALA A 95 14.99 -2.87 -23.88
C ALA A 95 13.94 -2.74 -24.99
N ASN A 96 14.34 -2.46 -26.24
CA ASN A 96 13.46 -2.46 -27.40
C ASN A 96 12.92 -3.86 -27.69
N GLU A 97 13.79 -4.87 -27.76
CA GLU A 97 13.40 -6.27 -27.97
C GLU A 97 12.37 -6.72 -26.90
N LYS A 98 12.63 -6.39 -25.63
CA LYS A 98 11.70 -6.65 -24.53
C LYS A 98 10.38 -5.88 -24.71
N ALA A 99 10.43 -4.62 -25.11
CA ALA A 99 9.24 -3.81 -25.34
C ALA A 99 8.34 -4.39 -26.45
N LEU A 100 8.94 -4.76 -27.58
CA LEU A 100 8.21 -5.40 -28.70
C LEU A 100 7.58 -6.73 -28.27
N ASP A 101 8.30 -7.56 -27.51
CA ASP A 101 7.77 -8.81 -26.96
C ASP A 101 6.58 -8.55 -26.01
N LEU A 102 6.67 -7.57 -25.12
CA LEU A 102 5.59 -7.21 -24.20
C LEU A 102 4.33 -6.72 -24.91
N LEU A 103 4.48 -5.98 -26.01
CA LEU A 103 3.34 -5.52 -26.82
C LEU A 103 2.57 -6.69 -27.43
N THR A 104 3.24 -7.79 -27.79
CA THR A 104 2.58 -9.02 -28.27
C THR A 104 1.86 -9.78 -27.14
N LYS A 105 2.12 -9.43 -25.88
CA LYS A 105 1.61 -10.10 -24.68
C LYS A 105 0.56 -9.26 -23.92
N GLY A 106 -0.10 -8.33 -24.60
CA GLY A 106 -1.24 -7.57 -24.05
C GLY A 106 -0.88 -6.30 -23.27
N VAL A 107 0.40 -5.89 -23.26
CA VAL A 107 0.79 -4.58 -22.70
C VAL A 107 0.34 -3.49 -23.67
N THR A 108 -0.31 -2.45 -23.15
CA THR A 108 -0.81 -1.30 -23.94
C THR A 108 -0.16 0.02 -23.53
N SER A 109 0.68 -0.01 -22.49
CA SER A 109 1.43 1.13 -21.97
C SER A 109 2.83 0.69 -21.54
N LEU A 110 3.86 1.28 -22.14
CA LEU A 110 5.25 1.01 -21.81
C LEU A 110 5.81 2.14 -20.95
N GLY A 111 6.57 1.79 -19.92
CA GLY A 111 7.32 2.74 -19.10
C GLY A 111 8.82 2.46 -19.20
N PHE A 112 9.61 3.44 -19.66
CA PHE A 112 11.05 3.33 -19.76
C PHE A 112 11.74 4.13 -18.65
N ILE A 113 12.66 3.49 -17.93
CA ILE A 113 13.50 4.12 -16.92
C ILE A 113 14.90 4.24 -17.53
N ILE A 114 15.30 5.48 -17.87
CA ILE A 114 16.52 5.78 -18.62
C ILE A 114 17.46 6.60 -17.74
N LYS A 115 18.76 6.27 -17.75
CA LYS A 115 19.78 7.10 -17.09
C LYS A 115 19.93 8.42 -17.84
N GLY A 116 20.12 9.53 -17.08
CA GLY A 116 20.11 10.85 -17.69
C GLY A 116 21.22 11.12 -18.69
N ASP A 117 22.41 10.56 -18.49
CA ASP A 117 23.56 10.66 -19.40
C ASP A 117 23.37 9.89 -20.72
N GLU A 118 22.45 8.93 -20.74
CA GLU A 118 22.13 8.10 -21.91
C GLU A 118 21.01 8.71 -22.80
N VAL A 119 20.45 9.86 -22.43
CA VAL A 119 19.39 10.54 -23.20
C VAL A 119 19.98 11.27 -24.42
N ASN A 120 19.87 10.65 -25.59
CA ASN A 120 20.25 11.20 -26.89
C ASN A 120 19.38 10.62 -28.02
N GLU A 121 19.44 11.21 -29.21
CA GLU A 121 18.60 10.87 -30.37
C GLU A 121 18.78 9.42 -30.82
N GLU A 122 20.03 8.93 -30.90
CA GLU A 122 20.38 7.58 -31.36
C GLU A 122 19.80 6.52 -30.42
N ASN A 123 19.99 6.71 -29.12
CA ASN A 123 19.48 5.81 -28.09
C ASN A 123 17.95 5.75 -28.07
N ILE A 124 17.29 6.89 -28.21
CA ILE A 124 15.82 6.94 -28.25
C ILE A 124 15.29 6.34 -29.55
N ALA A 125 15.94 6.58 -30.68
CA ALA A 125 15.58 5.96 -31.95
C ALA A 125 15.70 4.43 -31.89
N THR A 126 16.79 3.91 -31.29
CA THR A 126 17.00 2.48 -31.05
C THR A 126 15.94 1.90 -30.12
N LEU A 127 15.60 2.61 -29.02
CA LEU A 127 14.62 2.17 -28.03
C LEU A 127 13.21 2.03 -28.64
N LEU A 128 12.85 2.93 -29.56
CA LEU A 128 11.51 3.02 -30.13
C LEU A 128 11.40 2.39 -31.51
N GLU A 129 12.45 1.73 -32.03
CA GLU A 129 12.42 1.08 -33.32
C GLU A 129 11.29 0.02 -33.37
N GLY A 130 10.47 0.06 -34.42
CA GLY A 130 9.34 -0.86 -34.61
C GLY A 130 8.12 -0.62 -33.71
N ILE A 131 8.19 0.31 -32.78
CA ILE A 131 7.04 0.69 -31.92
C ILE A 131 6.24 1.81 -32.60
N CYS A 132 4.92 1.63 -32.72
CA CYS A 132 4.02 2.66 -33.23
C CYS A 132 3.55 3.60 -32.08
N PRO A 133 4.04 4.86 -32.02
CA PRO A 133 3.71 5.76 -30.90
C PRO A 133 2.24 6.17 -30.82
N ALA A 134 1.50 6.07 -31.94
CA ALA A 134 0.06 6.38 -31.97
C ALA A 134 -0.82 5.23 -31.43
N SER A 135 -0.25 4.02 -31.28
CA SER A 135 -0.99 2.83 -30.82
C SER A 135 -0.67 2.42 -29.38
N VAL A 136 0.45 2.91 -28.84
CA VAL A 136 0.98 2.53 -27.52
C VAL A 136 1.21 3.77 -26.68
N GLU A 137 0.75 3.76 -25.44
CA GLU A 137 1.09 4.81 -24.48
C GLU A 137 2.56 4.64 -24.06
N LEU A 138 3.39 5.68 -24.29
CA LEU A 138 4.82 5.67 -24.00
C LEU A 138 5.15 6.60 -22.83
N ASN A 139 5.70 6.06 -21.76
CA ASN A 139 6.03 6.81 -20.55
C ASN A 139 7.53 6.72 -20.26
N PHE A 140 8.14 7.84 -19.92
CA PHE A 140 9.57 7.95 -19.70
C PHE A 140 9.88 8.52 -18.32
N ASN A 141 10.84 7.92 -17.64
CA ASN A 141 11.38 8.40 -16.37
C ASN A 141 12.90 8.54 -16.52
N THR A 142 13.41 9.75 -16.31
CA THR A 142 14.84 10.06 -16.38
C THR A 142 15.19 11.11 -15.32
N CYS A 143 16.45 11.58 -15.30
CA CYS A 143 16.82 12.72 -14.47
C CYS A 143 16.06 13.97 -14.92
N ASN A 144 15.54 14.76 -13.97
CA ASN A 144 14.81 16.00 -14.27
C ASN A 144 15.55 16.94 -15.21
N CYS A 145 16.87 17.05 -15.06
CA CYS A 145 17.72 17.90 -15.91
C CYS A 145 17.79 17.45 -17.40
N LYS A 146 17.25 16.29 -17.72
CA LYS A 146 17.19 15.74 -19.09
C LYS A 146 15.78 15.62 -19.63
N ALA A 147 14.77 15.92 -18.83
CA ALA A 147 13.36 15.77 -19.21
C ALA A 147 12.99 16.68 -20.40
N GLU A 148 13.40 17.95 -20.37
CA GLU A 148 13.19 18.90 -21.47
C GLU A 148 13.82 18.38 -22.77
N LYS A 149 15.12 17.99 -22.72
CA LYS A 149 15.82 17.43 -23.87
C LYS A 149 15.11 16.18 -24.41
N LEU A 150 14.67 15.28 -23.53
CA LEU A 150 13.96 14.06 -23.94
C LEU A 150 12.65 14.38 -24.65
N ILE A 151 11.88 15.37 -24.18
CA ILE A 151 10.64 15.81 -24.82
C ILE A 151 10.93 16.30 -26.25
N GLY A 152 11.98 17.12 -26.44
CA GLY A 152 12.39 17.58 -27.76
C GLY A 152 12.76 16.44 -28.70
N ILE A 153 13.58 15.49 -28.23
CA ILE A 153 13.95 14.29 -29.02
C ILE A 153 12.71 13.46 -29.42
N LEU A 154 11.76 13.27 -28.50
CA LEU A 154 10.52 12.53 -28.80
C LEU A 154 9.66 13.26 -29.84
N ALA A 155 9.51 14.58 -29.76
CA ALA A 155 8.77 15.37 -30.72
C ALA A 155 9.38 15.28 -32.12
N ASP A 156 10.72 15.40 -32.22
CA ASP A 156 11.45 15.29 -33.49
C ASP A 156 11.38 13.88 -34.05
N TYR A 157 11.50 12.86 -33.19
CA TYR A 157 11.38 11.45 -33.59
C TYR A 157 9.99 11.15 -34.18
N PHE A 158 8.90 11.57 -33.51
CA PHE A 158 7.55 11.34 -33.99
C PHE A 158 7.30 12.06 -35.31
N LYS A 159 7.73 13.31 -35.41
CA LYS A 159 7.67 14.09 -36.65
C LYS A 159 8.46 13.43 -37.76
N GLY A 160 9.70 12.94 -37.50
CA GLY A 160 10.55 12.24 -38.47
C GLY A 160 9.95 10.93 -38.94
N LYS A 161 9.13 10.26 -38.12
CA LYS A 161 8.36 9.06 -38.49
C LYS A 161 7.02 9.38 -39.18
N GLY A 162 6.66 10.65 -39.36
CA GLY A 162 5.39 11.06 -39.94
C GLY A 162 4.17 10.76 -39.08
N VAL A 163 4.38 10.60 -37.77
CA VAL A 163 3.29 10.33 -36.82
C VAL A 163 2.71 11.65 -36.31
N ASP A 164 1.38 11.73 -36.31
CA ASP A 164 0.64 12.86 -35.76
C ASP A 164 0.80 12.91 -34.23
N ALA A 165 1.38 13.99 -33.72
CA ALA A 165 1.62 14.18 -32.28
C ALA A 165 0.33 14.20 -31.45
N GLU A 166 -0.82 14.58 -32.04
CA GLU A 166 -2.12 14.54 -31.38
C GLU A 166 -2.63 13.12 -31.11
N LYS A 167 -2.08 12.11 -31.80
CA LYS A 167 -2.39 10.70 -31.59
C LYS A 167 -1.44 10.00 -30.64
N CYS A 168 -0.37 10.68 -30.21
CA CYS A 168 0.64 10.13 -29.32
C CYS A 168 0.32 10.44 -27.85
N TYR A 169 0.12 9.40 -27.05
CA TYR A 169 -0.17 9.50 -25.62
C TYR A 169 1.00 9.00 -24.80
N GLY A 170 1.23 9.62 -23.65
CA GLY A 170 2.31 9.21 -22.78
C GLY A 170 2.66 10.21 -21.69
N SER A 171 3.84 10.03 -21.13
CA SER A 171 4.37 10.98 -20.15
C SER A 171 5.89 11.02 -20.16
N VAL A 172 6.44 12.20 -19.83
CA VAL A 172 7.82 12.36 -19.39
C VAL A 172 7.77 12.85 -17.95
N ASN A 173 8.28 12.04 -17.04
CA ASN A 173 8.07 12.20 -15.61
C ASN A 173 9.01 13.27 -15.00
N TYR A 174 8.70 14.57 -15.18
CA TYR A 174 9.36 15.62 -14.44
C TYR A 174 8.76 15.70 -13.03
N ASP A 175 9.57 15.41 -12.02
CA ASP A 175 9.17 15.35 -10.61
C ASP A 175 9.91 16.43 -9.81
N ALA A 176 9.20 17.52 -9.50
CA ALA A 176 9.77 18.67 -8.79
C ALA A 176 10.27 18.33 -7.37
N PHE A 177 9.64 17.36 -6.69
CA PHE A 177 9.82 17.12 -5.27
C PHE A 177 10.42 15.75 -4.90
N LYS A 178 10.72 14.88 -5.87
CA LYS A 178 11.36 13.59 -5.59
C LYS A 178 12.69 13.74 -4.84
N LYS A 179 13.51 14.72 -5.24
CA LYS A 179 14.82 14.95 -4.62
C LYS A 179 14.69 15.38 -3.15
N PRO A 180 13.84 16.37 -2.77
CA PRO A 180 13.53 16.68 -1.39
C PRO A 180 12.97 15.52 -0.60
N LEU A 181 11.96 14.83 -1.12
CA LEU A 181 11.23 13.77 -0.41
C LEU A 181 12.09 12.51 -0.19
N VAL A 182 12.90 12.12 -1.19
CA VAL A 182 13.65 10.84 -1.15
C VAL A 182 15.07 11.00 -0.65
N LYS A 183 15.73 12.14 -0.96
CA LYS A 183 17.14 12.37 -0.64
C LYS A 183 17.36 13.45 0.43
N GLY A 184 16.31 14.10 0.88
CA GLY A 184 16.41 15.18 1.86
C GLY A 184 17.20 16.40 1.36
N LYS A 185 17.09 16.73 0.07
CA LYS A 185 17.83 17.85 -0.55
C LYS A 185 16.86 18.81 -1.23
N GLU A 186 16.99 20.08 -0.91
CA GLU A 186 16.19 21.12 -1.55
C GLU A 186 16.33 21.13 -3.08
N ASN A 187 15.29 21.62 -3.74
CA ASN A 187 15.23 21.84 -5.16
C ASN A 187 14.68 23.27 -5.41
N SER A 188 15.55 24.27 -5.34
CA SER A 188 15.15 25.68 -5.46
C SER A 188 14.76 26.10 -6.88
N GLU A 189 15.27 25.41 -7.90
CA GLU A 189 15.06 25.74 -9.32
C GLU A 189 13.93 24.91 -9.97
N TRP A 190 13.02 24.38 -9.16
CA TRP A 190 12.01 23.46 -9.70
C TRP A 190 10.97 24.16 -10.58
N VAL A 191 10.67 25.45 -10.31
CA VAL A 191 9.68 26.21 -11.09
C VAL A 191 10.21 26.46 -12.50
N GLU A 192 11.45 26.88 -12.63
CA GLU A 192 12.12 27.10 -13.92
C GLU A 192 12.19 25.81 -14.73
N GLY A 193 12.58 24.71 -14.08
CA GLY A 193 12.62 23.40 -14.71
C GLY A 193 11.22 22.90 -15.13
N ALA A 194 10.19 23.11 -14.31
CA ALA A 194 8.82 22.79 -14.64
C ALA A 194 8.29 23.64 -15.83
N ALA A 195 8.60 24.93 -15.84
CA ALA A 195 8.25 25.84 -16.94
C ALA A 195 8.93 25.44 -18.26
N ALA A 196 10.20 25.02 -18.21
CA ALA A 196 10.94 24.56 -19.40
C ALA A 196 10.33 23.28 -19.99
N VAL A 197 10.02 22.27 -19.16
CA VAL A 197 9.38 21.02 -19.63
C VAL A 197 7.95 21.27 -20.12
N LEU A 198 7.23 22.21 -19.51
CA LEU A 198 5.87 22.59 -19.93
C LEU A 198 5.88 23.24 -21.33
N LYS A 199 6.83 24.14 -21.60
CA LYS A 199 7.04 24.74 -22.93
C LYS A 199 7.40 23.68 -23.97
N ALA A 200 8.38 22.84 -23.68
CA ALA A 200 8.79 21.75 -24.58
C ALA A 200 7.61 20.77 -24.84
N GLY A 201 6.81 20.51 -23.80
CA GLY A 201 5.65 19.63 -23.85
C GLY A 201 4.50 20.10 -24.73
N GLN A 202 4.50 21.35 -25.19
CA GLN A 202 3.50 21.84 -26.16
C GLN A 202 3.62 21.15 -27.52
N ALA A 203 4.82 20.69 -27.88
CA ALA A 203 5.05 19.91 -29.10
C ALA A 203 4.40 18.51 -29.08
N LEU A 204 4.02 18.03 -27.89
CA LEU A 204 3.37 16.75 -27.65
C LEU A 204 2.05 16.97 -26.87
N PRO A 205 0.94 17.33 -27.54
CA PRO A 205 -0.29 17.81 -26.89
C PRO A 205 -0.84 16.85 -25.83
N ASN A 206 -0.83 15.56 -26.08
CA ASN A 206 -1.38 14.52 -25.20
C ASN A 206 -0.36 13.87 -24.24
N TYR A 207 0.89 14.38 -24.22
CA TYR A 207 1.86 13.97 -23.20
C TYR A 207 1.69 14.74 -21.91
N ARG A 208 1.80 14.02 -20.80
CA ARG A 208 1.87 14.58 -19.46
C ARG A 208 3.34 14.77 -19.09
N VAL A 209 3.74 15.99 -18.75
CA VAL A 209 5.16 16.31 -18.50
C VAL A 209 5.43 16.70 -17.04
N LEU A 210 4.38 16.91 -16.26
CA LEU A 210 4.47 17.21 -14.83
C LEU A 210 3.91 16.04 -14.02
N ALA A 211 4.69 15.51 -13.10
CA ALA A 211 4.31 14.36 -12.32
C ALA A 211 4.10 14.68 -10.84
N VAL A 212 2.99 14.20 -10.29
CA VAL A 212 2.71 14.10 -8.86
C VAL A 212 2.90 12.64 -8.46
N ASN A 213 4.09 12.29 -7.94
CA ASN A 213 4.45 10.92 -7.60
C ASN A 213 4.05 10.56 -6.15
N ALA A 214 2.76 10.65 -5.85
CA ALA A 214 2.23 10.44 -4.50
C ALA A 214 2.36 8.99 -4.00
N PHE A 215 2.57 8.01 -4.89
CA PHE A 215 2.93 6.64 -4.49
C PHE A 215 4.16 6.58 -3.57
N LEU A 216 5.01 7.63 -3.55
CA LEU A 216 6.12 7.74 -2.61
C LEU A 216 5.63 7.78 -1.16
N PHE A 217 4.53 8.50 -0.90
CA PHE A 217 3.93 8.55 0.43
C PHE A 217 3.36 7.19 0.84
N ASN A 218 2.64 6.52 -0.08
CA ASN A 218 2.12 5.18 0.14
C ASN A 218 3.24 4.19 0.51
N ASN A 219 4.32 4.17 -0.28
CA ASN A 219 5.47 3.29 -0.04
C ASN A 219 6.28 3.67 1.21
N ALA A 220 6.15 4.89 1.70
CA ALA A 220 6.72 5.34 2.98
C ALA A 220 5.76 5.15 4.17
N GLY A 221 4.64 4.45 4.00
CA GLY A 221 3.72 4.08 5.05
C GLY A 221 2.69 5.15 5.43
N ALA A 222 2.45 6.15 4.58
CA ALA A 222 1.35 7.08 4.76
C ALA A 222 -0.01 6.38 4.84
N TYR A 223 -0.94 6.97 5.54
CA TYR A 223 -2.35 6.64 5.43
C TYR A 223 -2.92 7.12 4.07
N ILE A 224 -4.01 6.53 3.63
CA ILE A 224 -4.67 6.82 2.34
C ILE A 224 -5.08 8.30 2.27
N SER A 225 -5.65 8.83 3.34
CA SER A 225 -6.03 10.24 3.49
C SER A 225 -4.83 11.20 3.38
N GLN A 226 -3.67 10.82 3.92
CA GLN A 226 -2.44 11.60 3.81
C GLN A 226 -1.88 11.59 2.38
N GLU A 227 -1.84 10.41 1.74
CA GLU A 227 -1.42 10.31 0.34
C GLU A 227 -2.27 11.23 -0.53
N LEU A 228 -3.59 11.19 -0.36
CA LEU A 228 -4.52 12.01 -1.14
C LEU A 228 -4.35 13.51 -0.85
N GLY A 229 -4.36 13.92 0.41
CA GLY A 229 -4.23 15.34 0.79
C GLY A 229 -2.92 15.96 0.29
N TYR A 230 -1.81 15.26 0.46
CA TYR A 230 -0.50 15.72 -0.02
C TYR A 230 -0.37 15.66 -1.55
N ALA A 231 -1.02 14.70 -2.22
CA ALA A 231 -1.06 14.68 -3.69
C ALA A 231 -1.81 15.91 -4.26
N LEU A 232 -2.92 16.29 -3.64
CA LEU A 232 -3.69 17.48 -4.03
C LEU A 232 -2.89 18.76 -3.79
N ALA A 233 -2.22 18.90 -2.65
CA ALA A 233 -1.37 20.04 -2.35
C ALA A 233 -0.19 20.13 -3.33
N TRP A 234 0.43 19.00 -3.67
CA TRP A 234 1.49 18.95 -4.69
C TRP A 234 0.98 19.38 -6.06
N GLY A 235 -0.19 18.87 -6.48
CA GLY A 235 -0.82 19.27 -7.73
C GLY A 235 -1.16 20.77 -7.77
N ASN A 236 -1.71 21.31 -6.66
CA ASN A 236 -2.03 22.71 -6.51
C ASN A 236 -0.78 23.60 -6.55
N GLU A 237 0.31 23.19 -5.93
CA GLU A 237 1.60 23.91 -5.98
C GLU A 237 2.10 24.08 -7.43
N LEU A 238 1.98 23.02 -8.25
CA LEU A 238 2.31 23.10 -9.68
C LEU A 238 1.36 24.07 -10.41
N MET A 239 0.06 24.01 -10.12
CA MET A 239 -0.92 24.94 -10.71
C MET A 239 -0.61 26.39 -10.32
N ALA A 240 -0.42 26.67 -9.03
CA ALA A 240 -0.20 28.02 -8.53
C ALA A 240 1.07 28.64 -9.11
N LYS A 241 2.22 27.94 -8.97
CA LYS A 241 3.51 28.49 -9.38
C LYS A 241 3.67 28.63 -10.88
N LEU A 242 3.11 27.74 -11.67
CA LEU A 242 3.18 27.84 -13.13
C LEU A 242 2.17 28.87 -13.69
N THR A 243 1.02 29.07 -13.06
CA THR A 243 0.13 30.16 -13.44
C THR A 243 0.71 31.52 -13.05
N GLU A 244 1.37 31.64 -11.90
CA GLU A 244 2.17 32.83 -11.53
C GLU A 244 3.30 33.10 -12.55
N ALA A 245 3.89 32.04 -13.14
CA ALA A 245 4.92 32.14 -14.18
C ALA A 245 4.34 32.49 -15.58
N GLY A 246 3.03 32.69 -15.72
CA GLY A 246 2.36 33.18 -16.92
C GLY A 246 1.73 32.10 -17.82
N PHE A 247 1.68 30.83 -17.40
CA PHE A 247 0.93 29.80 -18.12
C PHE A 247 -0.56 29.85 -17.77
N THR A 248 -1.41 29.44 -18.71
CA THR A 248 -2.85 29.32 -18.45
C THR A 248 -3.15 28.07 -17.61
N ALA A 249 -4.27 28.09 -16.89
CA ALA A 249 -4.72 26.92 -16.11
C ALA A 249 -4.88 25.67 -16.98
N ASP A 250 -5.37 25.83 -18.23
CA ASP A 250 -5.51 24.74 -19.20
C ASP A 250 -4.16 24.11 -19.59
N GLU A 251 -3.13 24.95 -19.83
CA GLU A 251 -1.80 24.49 -20.20
C GLU A 251 -1.15 23.68 -19.08
N VAL A 252 -1.34 24.09 -17.82
CA VAL A 252 -0.75 23.42 -16.67
C VAL A 252 -1.52 22.14 -16.34
N ALA A 253 -2.83 22.23 -16.10
CA ALA A 253 -3.65 21.12 -15.63
C ALA A 253 -3.63 19.92 -16.59
N LYS A 254 -3.71 20.18 -17.92
CA LYS A 254 -3.64 19.14 -18.96
C LYS A 254 -2.28 18.44 -19.04
N LYS A 255 -1.26 18.94 -18.36
CA LYS A 255 0.09 18.36 -18.37
C LYS A 255 0.48 17.65 -17.08
N ILE A 256 -0.39 17.68 -16.05
CA ILE A 256 -0.18 16.99 -14.79
C ILE A 256 -0.67 15.53 -14.90
N LYS A 257 0.14 14.60 -14.37
CA LYS A 257 -0.22 13.18 -14.15
C LYS A 257 -0.03 12.83 -12.69
N PHE A 258 -1.06 12.27 -12.09
CA PHE A 258 -1.02 11.75 -10.73
C PHE A 258 -0.63 10.26 -10.75
N ASN A 259 0.46 9.93 -10.08
CA ASN A 259 0.91 8.56 -9.88
C ASN A 259 0.68 8.22 -8.40
N LEU A 260 -0.38 7.45 -8.14
CA LEU A 260 -0.86 7.11 -6.80
C LEU A 260 -0.52 5.65 -6.47
N GLY A 261 -0.27 5.36 -5.19
CA GLY A 261 -0.14 3.99 -4.71
C GLY A 261 -1.51 3.30 -4.61
N ILE A 262 -1.51 1.99 -4.53
CA ILE A 262 -2.67 1.17 -4.16
C ILE A 262 -2.25 0.24 -3.05
N SER A 263 -2.88 0.36 -1.89
CA SER A 263 -2.64 -0.49 -0.73
C SER A 263 -3.69 -1.60 -0.58
N SER A 264 -3.60 -2.37 0.49
CA SER A 264 -4.46 -3.53 0.71
C SER A 264 -5.89 -3.20 1.18
N ASN A 265 -6.20 -1.94 1.51
CA ASN A 265 -7.52 -1.56 2.00
C ASN A 265 -8.49 -1.32 0.85
N TYR A 266 -9.10 -2.40 0.37
CA TYR A 266 -9.83 -2.51 -0.88
C TYR A 266 -10.85 -1.40 -1.16
N PHE A 267 -11.83 -1.21 -0.27
CA PHE A 267 -12.89 -0.21 -0.47
C PHE A 267 -12.42 1.21 -0.22
N MET A 268 -11.49 1.39 0.70
CA MET A 268 -10.87 2.69 0.97
C MET A 268 -10.08 3.19 -0.24
N GLU A 269 -9.37 2.28 -0.94
CA GLU A 269 -8.62 2.61 -2.15
C GLU A 269 -9.56 2.99 -3.31
N ILE A 270 -10.70 2.30 -3.48
CA ILE A 270 -11.72 2.71 -4.43
C ILE A 270 -12.23 4.12 -4.10
N ALA A 271 -12.55 4.37 -2.85
CA ALA A 271 -13.01 5.67 -2.35
C ALA A 271 -11.95 6.78 -2.56
N LYS A 272 -10.65 6.47 -2.40
CA LYS A 272 -9.55 7.40 -2.65
C LYS A 272 -9.58 7.98 -4.06
N PHE A 273 -9.67 7.14 -5.08
CA PHE A 273 -9.67 7.62 -6.46
C PHE A 273 -10.95 8.38 -6.83
N ARG A 274 -12.08 8.02 -6.25
CA ARG A 274 -13.33 8.76 -6.40
C ARG A 274 -13.20 10.16 -5.78
N ALA A 275 -12.71 10.26 -4.55
CA ALA A 275 -12.43 11.52 -3.86
C ALA A 275 -11.35 12.35 -4.56
N ALA A 276 -10.28 11.70 -5.06
CA ALA A 276 -9.19 12.36 -5.78
C ALA A 276 -9.68 13.11 -7.02
N ARG A 277 -10.49 12.46 -7.86
CA ARG A 277 -11.06 13.09 -9.06
C ARG A 277 -11.96 14.27 -8.71
N TRP A 278 -12.82 14.09 -7.72
CA TRP A 278 -13.70 15.13 -7.25
C TRP A 278 -12.94 16.36 -6.76
N LEU A 279 -12.08 16.18 -5.77
CA LEU A 279 -11.36 17.30 -5.17
C LEU A 279 -10.41 17.99 -6.16
N TRP A 280 -9.75 17.22 -7.02
CA TRP A 280 -8.91 17.79 -8.08
C TRP A 280 -9.72 18.63 -9.08
N ALA A 281 -10.89 18.15 -9.47
CA ALA A 281 -11.76 18.90 -10.38
C ALA A 281 -12.17 20.26 -9.78
N GLU A 282 -12.52 20.29 -8.49
CA GLU A 282 -12.86 21.54 -7.77
C GLU A 282 -11.64 22.47 -7.66
N ILE A 283 -10.45 21.94 -7.35
CA ILE A 283 -9.21 22.73 -7.31
C ILE A 283 -8.96 23.40 -8.66
N VAL A 284 -8.98 22.64 -9.76
CA VAL A 284 -8.69 23.20 -11.10
C VAL A 284 -9.78 24.17 -11.53
N ALA A 285 -11.05 23.90 -11.23
CA ALA A 285 -12.16 24.79 -11.54
C ALA A 285 -12.01 26.17 -10.87
N ALA A 286 -11.40 26.25 -9.69
CA ALA A 286 -11.11 27.52 -9.01
C ALA A 286 -10.13 28.42 -9.80
N TYR A 287 -9.26 27.83 -10.63
CA TYR A 287 -8.38 28.57 -11.55
C TYR A 287 -9.08 29.04 -12.84
N LYS A 288 -10.38 28.75 -13.02
CA LYS A 288 -11.22 29.13 -14.14
C LYS A 288 -10.61 28.79 -15.52
N PRO A 289 -10.33 27.49 -15.78
CA PRO A 289 -9.84 27.07 -17.08
C PRO A 289 -10.85 27.39 -18.19
N ALA A 290 -10.36 27.62 -19.41
CA ALA A 290 -11.21 27.87 -20.57
C ALA A 290 -12.00 26.61 -21.00
N CYS A 291 -11.47 25.42 -20.74
CA CYS A 291 -12.12 24.14 -21.03
C CYS A 291 -12.31 23.34 -19.73
N GLU A 292 -13.55 22.94 -19.43
CA GLU A 292 -13.86 22.05 -18.30
C GLU A 292 -13.06 20.72 -18.37
N CYS A 293 -12.66 20.32 -19.57
CA CYS A 293 -11.82 19.13 -19.75
C CYS A 293 -10.46 19.21 -19.04
N ALA A 294 -9.97 20.40 -18.69
CA ALA A 294 -8.77 20.62 -17.89
C ALA A 294 -8.93 20.14 -16.44
N CYS A 295 -10.16 20.10 -15.92
CA CYS A 295 -10.48 19.63 -14.58
C CYS A 295 -10.38 18.11 -14.42
N LYS A 296 -10.20 17.36 -15.52
CA LYS A 296 -10.08 15.89 -15.48
C LYS A 296 -8.72 15.45 -14.95
N MET A 297 -8.73 14.74 -13.83
CA MET A 297 -7.52 14.10 -13.33
C MET A 297 -7.09 12.95 -14.25
N VAL A 298 -5.80 12.85 -14.57
CA VAL A 298 -5.20 11.65 -15.15
C VAL A 298 -4.46 10.90 -14.06
N ALA A 299 -4.95 9.72 -13.72
CA ALA A 299 -4.48 8.92 -12.61
C ALA A 299 -3.85 7.60 -13.06
N HIS A 300 -2.59 7.40 -12.70
CA HIS A 300 -1.89 6.12 -12.79
C HIS A 300 -1.83 5.47 -11.42
N ALA A 301 -2.19 4.20 -11.31
CA ALA A 301 -2.09 3.43 -10.09
C ALA A 301 -0.91 2.45 -10.11
N GLN A 302 -0.21 2.33 -8.98
CA GLN A 302 0.87 1.38 -8.78
C GLN A 302 0.65 0.62 -7.49
N THR A 303 0.72 -0.73 -7.53
CA THR A 303 0.59 -1.56 -6.32
C THR A 303 1.67 -1.24 -5.29
N SER A 304 1.31 -1.27 -4.01
CA SER A 304 2.15 -0.86 -2.89
C SER A 304 3.33 -1.80 -2.66
N GLU A 305 4.48 -1.23 -2.29
CA GLU A 305 5.63 -2.01 -1.80
C GLU A 305 5.65 -2.11 -0.26
N TRP A 306 4.95 -1.21 0.46
CA TRP A 306 4.98 -1.15 1.91
C TRP A 306 4.46 -2.42 2.59
N ASN A 307 3.43 -3.06 2.03
CA ASN A 307 2.79 -4.26 2.55
C ASN A 307 3.36 -5.57 1.96
N MET A 308 4.34 -5.49 1.05
CA MET A 308 5.03 -6.68 0.54
C MET A 308 5.94 -7.30 1.61
N THR A 309 6.05 -8.63 1.58
CA THR A 309 6.83 -9.42 2.53
C THR A 309 7.88 -10.28 1.83
N VAL A 310 9.03 -10.48 2.49
CA VAL A 310 10.10 -11.37 2.02
C VAL A 310 9.75 -12.82 2.34
N TYR A 311 9.21 -13.05 3.56
CA TYR A 311 8.70 -14.37 3.95
C TYR A 311 7.31 -14.57 3.37
N ASP A 312 7.04 -15.81 2.97
CA ASP A 312 5.81 -16.18 2.27
C ASP A 312 5.55 -15.27 1.05
N ALA A 313 6.62 -15.05 0.28
CA ALA A 313 6.67 -14.03 -0.78
C ALA A 313 5.59 -14.22 -1.86
N HIS A 314 5.13 -15.46 -2.10
CA HIS A 314 4.04 -15.70 -3.05
C HIS A 314 2.69 -15.12 -2.61
N VAL A 315 2.50 -14.84 -1.32
CA VAL A 315 1.29 -14.09 -0.85
C VAL A 315 1.26 -12.66 -1.41
N ASN A 316 2.42 -12.11 -1.81
CA ASN A 316 2.45 -10.82 -2.51
C ASN A 316 1.68 -10.84 -3.84
N LEU A 317 1.54 -12.01 -4.49
CA LEU A 317 0.70 -12.19 -5.68
C LEU A 317 -0.78 -11.93 -5.37
N LEU A 318 -1.24 -12.44 -4.22
CA LEU A 318 -2.62 -12.27 -3.76
C LEU A 318 -2.88 -10.81 -3.37
N ARG A 319 -1.91 -10.17 -2.70
CA ARG A 319 -1.98 -8.74 -2.34
C ARG A 319 -2.09 -7.87 -3.58
N SER A 320 -1.15 -8.01 -4.51
CA SER A 320 -1.12 -7.19 -5.73
C SER A 320 -2.32 -7.46 -6.65
N GLN A 321 -2.92 -8.67 -6.62
CA GLN A 321 -4.15 -8.95 -7.36
C GLN A 321 -5.34 -8.14 -6.83
N THR A 322 -5.54 -8.12 -5.50
CA THR A 322 -6.64 -7.35 -4.89
C THR A 322 -6.42 -5.85 -5.00
N GLU A 323 -5.17 -5.38 -4.92
CA GLU A 323 -4.78 -3.99 -5.15
C GLU A 323 -5.07 -3.57 -6.60
N ALA A 324 -4.65 -4.37 -7.59
CA ALA A 324 -4.95 -4.11 -8.99
C ALA A 324 -6.46 -4.13 -9.28
N MET A 325 -7.22 -5.02 -8.60
CA MET A 325 -8.67 -5.09 -8.71
C MET A 325 -9.33 -3.81 -8.17
N SER A 326 -8.91 -3.30 -7.01
CA SER A 326 -9.45 -2.04 -6.48
C SER A 326 -9.13 -0.85 -7.38
N ALA A 327 -7.93 -0.80 -7.99
CA ALA A 327 -7.56 0.21 -8.97
C ALA A 327 -8.44 0.17 -10.23
N ALA A 328 -8.69 -1.04 -10.76
CA ALA A 328 -9.55 -1.24 -11.93
C ALA A 328 -10.99 -0.78 -11.65
N LEU A 329 -11.57 -1.19 -10.51
CA LEU A 329 -12.92 -0.78 -10.10
C LEU A 329 -13.02 0.72 -9.79
N ALA A 330 -11.93 1.32 -9.32
CA ALA A 330 -11.83 2.75 -9.08
C ALA A 330 -11.74 3.60 -10.36
N GLY A 331 -11.56 2.99 -11.54
CA GLY A 331 -11.59 3.66 -12.83
C GLY A 331 -10.34 4.49 -13.13
N VAL A 332 -9.16 3.98 -12.81
CA VAL A 332 -7.88 4.63 -13.11
C VAL A 332 -7.54 4.57 -14.61
N ASP A 333 -6.64 5.42 -15.09
CA ASP A 333 -6.25 5.49 -16.51
C ASP A 333 -5.24 4.40 -16.89
N SER A 334 -4.36 4.03 -15.97
CA SER A 334 -3.38 2.97 -16.17
C SER A 334 -2.95 2.33 -14.86
N ILE A 335 -2.52 1.06 -14.92
CA ILE A 335 -2.08 0.31 -13.75
C ILE A 335 -0.70 -0.28 -14.00
N THR A 336 0.17 -0.21 -13.00
CA THR A 336 1.40 -1.01 -12.91
C THR A 336 1.30 -1.93 -11.71
N VAL A 337 1.33 -3.24 -11.92
CA VAL A 337 1.47 -4.24 -10.88
C VAL A 337 2.95 -4.50 -10.62
N ARG A 338 3.38 -4.38 -9.37
CA ARG A 338 4.75 -4.71 -8.98
C ARG A 338 4.93 -6.22 -8.91
N PRO A 339 5.98 -6.79 -9.51
CA PRO A 339 6.32 -8.20 -9.33
C PRO A 339 6.48 -8.56 -7.87
N PHE A 340 6.03 -9.75 -7.47
CA PHE A 340 5.96 -10.22 -6.10
C PHE A 340 7.33 -10.29 -5.39
N ASP A 341 8.40 -10.41 -6.16
CA ASP A 341 9.78 -10.57 -5.73
C ASP A 341 10.58 -9.25 -5.72
N LYS A 342 10.00 -8.15 -6.19
CA LYS A 342 10.67 -6.84 -6.36
C LYS A 342 11.40 -6.33 -5.12
N ILE A 343 10.93 -6.70 -3.93
CA ILE A 343 11.49 -6.19 -2.67
C ILE A 343 12.77 -6.91 -2.23
N TYR A 344 13.05 -8.12 -2.74
CA TYR A 344 14.19 -8.92 -2.31
C TYR A 344 15.13 -9.38 -3.44
N GLN A 345 14.68 -9.28 -4.70
CA GLN A 345 15.53 -9.56 -5.87
C GLN A 345 15.17 -8.69 -7.07
N THR A 346 15.99 -8.73 -8.11
CA THR A 346 15.62 -8.18 -9.42
C THR A 346 14.58 -9.10 -10.04
N PRO A 347 13.38 -8.59 -10.42
CA PRO A 347 12.35 -9.39 -11.05
C PRO A 347 12.85 -10.10 -12.32
N ASP A 348 12.44 -11.33 -12.49
CA ASP A 348 12.69 -12.13 -13.68
C ASP A 348 11.47 -12.15 -14.63
N ASP A 349 11.61 -12.83 -15.77
CA ASP A 349 10.53 -12.95 -16.76
C ASP A 349 9.29 -13.66 -16.20
N PHE A 350 9.46 -14.57 -15.23
CA PHE A 350 8.35 -15.26 -14.59
C PHE A 350 7.55 -14.31 -13.69
N SER A 351 8.21 -13.62 -12.79
CA SER A 351 7.55 -12.70 -11.85
C SER A 351 6.91 -11.52 -12.56
N GLU A 352 7.57 -10.96 -13.58
CA GLU A 352 7.01 -9.92 -14.44
C GLU A 352 5.80 -10.40 -15.26
N ARG A 353 5.84 -11.64 -15.77
CA ARG A 353 4.72 -12.24 -16.49
C ARG A 353 3.49 -12.38 -15.58
N ILE A 354 3.67 -12.87 -14.37
CA ILE A 354 2.56 -13.00 -13.41
C ILE A 354 1.97 -11.62 -13.08
N ALA A 355 2.80 -10.63 -12.79
CA ALA A 355 2.35 -9.27 -12.50
C ALA A 355 1.52 -8.65 -13.65
N ARG A 356 1.94 -8.86 -14.89
CA ARG A 356 1.17 -8.44 -16.08
C ARG A 356 -0.13 -9.22 -16.21
N ASN A 357 -0.08 -10.54 -16.06
CA ASN A 357 -1.25 -11.41 -16.23
C ASN A 357 -2.33 -11.13 -15.18
N GLN A 358 -2.00 -10.63 -13.99
CA GLN A 358 -2.99 -10.18 -13.02
C GLN A 358 -3.93 -9.12 -13.61
N GLN A 359 -3.40 -8.14 -14.33
CA GLN A 359 -4.22 -7.10 -14.99
C GLN A 359 -5.02 -7.67 -16.17
N LEU A 360 -4.42 -8.56 -16.97
CA LEU A 360 -5.09 -9.18 -18.11
C LEU A 360 -6.24 -10.07 -17.64
N LEU A 361 -6.07 -10.82 -16.55
CA LEU A 361 -7.13 -11.61 -15.93
C LEU A 361 -8.32 -10.72 -15.51
N LEU A 362 -8.05 -9.58 -14.85
CA LEU A 362 -9.10 -8.63 -14.45
C LEU A 362 -9.85 -8.05 -15.65
N LYS A 363 -9.17 -7.87 -16.79
CA LYS A 363 -9.74 -7.28 -17.99
C LYS A 363 -10.44 -8.31 -18.87
N GLU A 364 -9.77 -9.41 -19.21
CA GLU A 364 -10.22 -10.37 -20.22
C GLU A 364 -11.15 -11.47 -19.66
N GLU A 365 -10.91 -11.90 -18.40
CA GLU A 365 -11.71 -12.95 -17.76
C GLU A 365 -12.77 -12.40 -16.79
N CYS A 366 -12.38 -11.40 -15.97
CA CYS A 366 -13.31 -10.79 -15.01
C CYS A 366 -14.15 -9.65 -15.61
N HIS A 367 -13.79 -9.17 -16.82
CA HIS A 367 -14.52 -8.13 -17.55
C HIS A 367 -14.77 -6.84 -16.76
N LEU A 368 -13.82 -6.44 -15.88
CA LEU A 368 -13.96 -5.24 -15.08
C LEU A 368 -13.85 -3.94 -15.90
N ASP A 369 -13.34 -4.02 -17.12
CA ASP A 369 -13.29 -2.94 -18.10
C ASP A 369 -14.66 -2.57 -18.70
N LYS A 370 -15.70 -3.39 -18.49
CA LYS A 370 -17.03 -3.20 -19.08
C LYS A 370 -17.96 -2.32 -18.25
N VAL A 371 -17.61 -2.02 -17.00
CA VAL A 371 -18.46 -1.28 -16.07
C VAL A 371 -17.71 -0.09 -15.50
N VAL A 372 -18.31 1.09 -15.60
CA VAL A 372 -17.77 2.33 -15.03
C VAL A 372 -18.33 2.51 -13.63
N ASP A 373 -17.45 2.72 -12.65
CA ASP A 373 -17.77 2.98 -11.24
C ASP A 373 -18.88 2.05 -10.68
N PRO A 374 -18.63 0.73 -10.66
CA PRO A 374 -19.63 -0.24 -10.16
C PRO A 374 -19.90 -0.09 -8.67
N SER A 375 -19.10 0.68 -7.95
CA SER A 375 -19.24 0.96 -6.53
C SER A 375 -20.24 2.09 -6.24
N ALA A 376 -20.68 2.83 -7.27
CA ALA A 376 -21.64 3.92 -7.10
C ALA A 376 -22.99 3.42 -6.55
N GLY A 377 -23.56 4.18 -5.62
CA GLY A 377 -24.78 3.84 -4.92
C GLY A 377 -24.63 2.82 -3.78
N SER A 378 -23.42 2.28 -3.56
CA SER A 378 -23.11 1.55 -2.33
C SER A 378 -23.03 2.52 -1.17
N TYR A 379 -23.93 2.42 -0.21
CA TYR A 379 -23.94 3.29 0.98
C TYR A 379 -22.55 3.37 1.64
N TYR A 380 -21.91 2.21 1.77
CA TYR A 380 -20.57 2.09 2.36
C TYR A 380 -19.51 2.86 1.57
N VAL A 381 -19.43 2.69 0.25
CA VAL A 381 -18.40 3.34 -0.58
C VAL A 381 -18.68 4.84 -0.74
N GLU A 382 -19.95 5.26 -0.83
CA GLU A 382 -20.31 6.68 -0.89
C GLU A 382 -19.88 7.42 0.39
N VAL A 383 -20.18 6.85 1.56
CA VAL A 383 -19.76 7.43 2.85
C VAL A 383 -18.26 7.43 3.00
N LEU A 384 -17.56 6.36 2.61
CA LEU A 384 -16.09 6.34 2.61
C LEU A 384 -15.49 7.40 1.70
N THR A 385 -16.06 7.58 0.49
CA THR A 385 -15.61 8.61 -0.47
C THR A 385 -15.72 10.01 0.13
N ASN A 386 -16.86 10.33 0.75
CA ASN A 386 -17.08 11.61 1.38
C ASN A 386 -16.15 11.82 2.59
N SER A 387 -16.03 10.82 3.47
CA SER A 387 -15.17 10.90 4.66
C SER A 387 -13.70 11.08 4.31
N LEU A 388 -13.20 10.36 3.29
CA LEU A 388 -11.83 10.55 2.78
C LEU A 388 -11.64 11.92 2.15
N ALA A 389 -12.63 12.40 1.38
CA ALA A 389 -12.58 13.72 0.79
C ALA A 389 -12.48 14.81 1.86
N ASP A 390 -13.28 14.73 2.93
CA ASP A 390 -13.28 15.70 4.02
C ASP A 390 -11.93 15.75 4.75
N VAL A 391 -11.33 14.59 5.06
CA VAL A 391 -10.03 14.54 5.75
C VAL A 391 -8.91 15.01 4.83
N ALA A 392 -8.89 14.55 3.58
CA ALA A 392 -7.87 14.95 2.60
C ALA A 392 -7.95 16.45 2.29
N TRP A 393 -9.17 17.01 2.20
CA TRP A 393 -9.38 18.44 2.00
C TRP A 393 -8.88 19.28 3.17
N LYS A 394 -9.13 18.86 4.40
CA LYS A 394 -8.58 19.53 5.60
C LYS A 394 -7.07 19.55 5.57
N LEU A 395 -6.46 18.39 5.28
CA LEU A 395 -5.01 18.27 5.19
C LEU A 395 -4.42 19.13 4.05
N PHE A 396 -5.11 19.19 2.90
CA PHE A 396 -4.76 20.09 1.81
C PHE A 396 -4.76 21.55 2.28
N LEU A 397 -5.83 22.01 2.93
CA LEU A 397 -5.93 23.38 3.44
C LEU A 397 -4.85 23.69 4.49
N GLU A 398 -4.53 22.76 5.40
CA GLU A 398 -3.46 22.91 6.38
C GLU A 398 -2.08 23.11 5.71
N VAL A 399 -1.83 22.46 4.58
CA VAL A 399 -0.59 22.65 3.81
C VAL A 399 -0.60 24.03 3.12
N GLU A 400 -1.71 24.45 2.55
CA GLU A 400 -1.84 25.77 1.90
C GLU A 400 -1.70 26.93 2.91
N GLU A 401 -2.29 26.81 4.10
CA GLU A 401 -2.15 27.80 5.18
C GLU A 401 -0.70 27.98 5.64
N LYS A 402 0.14 26.97 5.51
CA LYS A 402 1.57 27.02 5.83
C LYS A 402 2.43 27.62 4.71
N GLY A 403 1.83 28.03 3.61
CA GLY A 403 2.51 28.63 2.47
C GLY A 403 2.73 27.71 1.28
N GLY A 404 2.02 26.58 1.24
CA GLY A 404 2.00 25.62 0.14
C GLY A 404 2.91 24.42 0.31
N PHE A 405 2.83 23.51 -0.65
CA PHE A 405 3.50 22.20 -0.58
C PHE A 405 5.03 22.32 -0.55
N SER A 406 5.62 23.22 -1.36
CA SER A 406 7.08 23.40 -1.42
C SER A 406 7.65 23.88 -0.09
N VAL A 407 6.96 24.79 0.60
CA VAL A 407 7.35 25.32 1.91
C VAL A 407 7.31 24.19 2.95
N ALA A 408 6.20 23.44 3.00
CA ALA A 408 6.02 22.34 3.94
C ALA A 408 7.04 21.19 3.73
N VAL A 409 7.39 20.88 2.47
CA VAL A 409 8.43 19.89 2.14
C VAL A 409 9.81 20.37 2.58
N ASN A 410 10.17 21.63 2.30
CA ASN A 410 11.48 22.18 2.68
C ASN A 410 11.63 22.35 4.20
N ALA A 411 10.52 22.58 4.92
CA ALA A 411 10.49 22.54 6.38
C ALA A 411 10.55 21.10 6.94
N GLY A 412 10.42 20.07 6.10
CA GLY A 412 10.39 18.67 6.50
C GLY A 412 9.09 18.21 7.16
N GLU A 413 8.05 19.04 7.17
CA GLU A 413 6.80 18.76 7.88
C GLU A 413 6.05 17.57 7.28
N ILE A 414 5.97 17.49 5.95
CA ILE A 414 5.32 16.39 5.24
C ILE A 414 6.05 15.07 5.49
N GLN A 415 7.38 15.07 5.37
CA GLN A 415 8.19 13.88 5.61
C GLN A 415 8.04 13.40 7.05
N ASN A 416 8.10 14.31 8.02
CA ASN A 416 7.94 13.97 9.43
C ASN A 416 6.55 13.41 9.74
N ALA A 417 5.48 13.97 9.15
CA ALA A 417 4.12 13.47 9.32
C ALA A 417 3.95 12.06 8.73
N VAL A 418 4.46 11.81 7.53
CA VAL A 418 4.42 10.48 6.90
C VAL A 418 5.27 9.48 7.68
N ASN A 419 6.47 9.84 8.09
CA ASN A 419 7.35 8.98 8.89
C ASN A 419 6.71 8.63 10.25
N ALA A 420 6.02 9.58 10.89
CA ALA A 420 5.27 9.31 12.12
C ALA A 420 4.14 8.30 11.89
N SER A 421 3.43 8.38 10.76
CA SER A 421 2.42 7.39 10.36
C SER A 421 3.04 6.02 10.13
N ASN A 422 4.20 5.95 9.47
CA ASN A 422 4.93 4.68 9.28
C ASN A 422 5.31 4.05 10.63
N VAL A 423 5.82 4.83 11.57
CA VAL A 423 6.14 4.35 12.93
C VAL A 423 4.88 3.84 13.64
N ALA A 424 3.76 4.55 13.55
CA ALA A 424 2.49 4.14 14.16
C ALA A 424 1.97 2.82 13.55
N ARG A 425 2.04 2.67 12.22
CA ARG A 425 1.65 1.44 11.52
C ARG A 425 2.58 0.27 11.84
N LYS A 426 3.90 0.47 11.88
CA LYS A 426 4.86 -0.56 12.33
C LYS A 426 4.59 -1.01 13.76
N LYS A 427 4.20 -0.10 14.65
CA LYS A 427 3.75 -0.45 16.00
C LYS A 427 2.45 -1.27 15.98
N ALA A 428 1.52 -0.96 15.08
CA ALA A 428 0.31 -1.77 14.87
C ALA A 428 0.65 -3.17 14.35
N VAL A 429 1.62 -3.30 13.45
CA VAL A 429 2.15 -4.59 12.99
C VAL A 429 2.82 -5.35 14.13
N ALA A 430 3.66 -4.69 14.94
CA ALA A 430 4.35 -5.30 16.10
C ALA A 430 3.37 -5.89 17.14
N THR A 431 2.19 -5.30 17.26
CA THR A 431 1.13 -5.72 18.20
C THR A 431 -0.01 -6.50 17.54
N ARG A 432 0.12 -6.89 16.27
CA ARG A 432 -0.91 -7.60 15.48
C ARG A 432 -2.24 -6.86 15.35
N ARG A 433 -2.26 -5.55 15.50
CA ARG A 433 -3.41 -4.71 15.15
C ARG A 433 -3.52 -4.50 13.64
N GLU A 434 -2.37 -4.46 12.95
CA GLU A 434 -2.25 -4.55 11.51
C GLU A 434 -1.57 -5.88 11.16
N ILE A 435 -2.21 -6.70 10.34
CA ILE A 435 -1.75 -8.06 10.05
C ILE A 435 -1.10 -8.10 8.67
N LEU A 436 0.10 -8.66 8.63
CA LEU A 436 0.82 -9.02 7.40
C LEU A 436 1.02 -10.54 7.39
N LEU A 437 0.22 -11.24 6.61
CA LEU A 437 0.27 -12.70 6.49
C LEU A 437 1.68 -13.18 6.14
N GLY A 438 2.10 -14.26 6.76
CA GLY A 438 3.44 -14.82 6.58
C GLY A 438 4.54 -14.14 7.39
N SER A 439 4.31 -12.92 7.91
CA SER A 439 5.28 -12.18 8.72
C SER A 439 4.93 -12.15 10.21
N ASN A 440 3.87 -11.43 10.60
CA ASN A 440 3.46 -11.33 12.00
C ASN A 440 2.26 -12.22 12.38
N GLN A 441 1.67 -12.90 11.39
CA GLN A 441 0.57 -13.84 11.57
C GLN A 441 0.65 -14.95 10.52
N TYR A 442 0.34 -16.19 10.91
CA TYR A 442 0.38 -17.39 10.07
C TYR A 442 1.69 -17.55 9.29
N PRO A 443 2.86 -17.52 9.96
CA PRO A 443 4.14 -17.69 9.29
C PRO A 443 4.29 -19.11 8.73
N ASN A 444 4.97 -19.25 7.60
CA ASN A 444 5.43 -20.55 7.15
C ASN A 444 6.58 -21.01 8.04
N PHE A 445 6.36 -22.05 8.86
CA PHE A 445 7.31 -22.51 9.89
C PHE A 445 8.59 -23.12 9.32
N THR A 446 8.59 -23.55 8.06
CA THR A 446 9.71 -24.26 7.41
C THR A 446 10.46 -23.41 6.40
N GLU A 447 10.00 -22.18 6.14
CA GLU A 447 10.63 -21.30 5.17
C GLU A 447 11.90 -20.66 5.72
N VAL A 448 12.94 -20.64 4.89
CA VAL A 448 14.20 -19.90 5.07
C VAL A 448 14.33 -18.92 3.92
N ALA A 449 14.63 -17.67 4.22
CA ALA A 449 14.70 -16.59 3.24
C ALA A 449 16.04 -15.85 3.22
N ALA A 450 16.94 -16.10 4.17
CA ALA A 450 18.20 -15.35 4.26
C ALA A 450 19.04 -15.41 2.98
N ASP A 451 19.03 -16.54 2.27
CA ASP A 451 19.79 -16.75 1.03
C ASP A 451 19.07 -16.24 -0.24
N LYS A 452 17.80 -15.86 -0.12
CA LYS A 452 16.99 -15.36 -1.28
C LYS A 452 17.20 -13.88 -1.54
N ILE A 453 17.72 -13.14 -0.56
CA ILE A 453 17.83 -11.69 -0.64
C ILE A 453 19.07 -11.32 -1.43
N GLN A 454 18.87 -10.73 -2.60
CA GLN A 454 19.93 -10.11 -3.37
C GLN A 454 20.21 -8.71 -2.82
N GLU A 455 21.47 -8.42 -2.53
CA GLU A 455 21.87 -7.05 -2.24
C GLU A 455 21.56 -6.18 -3.47
N LYS A 456 20.67 -5.20 -3.27
CA LYS A 456 20.39 -4.24 -4.33
C LYS A 456 21.68 -3.47 -4.59
N GLY A 457 22.27 -3.66 -5.77
CA GLY A 457 23.37 -2.83 -6.22
C GLY A 457 22.99 -1.35 -6.07
N SER A 458 23.96 -0.53 -5.62
CA SER A 458 23.75 0.90 -5.40
C SER A 458 23.03 1.52 -6.59
N CYS A 459 22.02 2.33 -6.28
CA CYS A 459 21.17 3.06 -7.22
C CYS A 459 21.96 3.57 -8.44
N CYS A 460 21.45 3.33 -9.65
CA CYS A 460 21.99 3.74 -10.95
C CYS A 460 22.07 5.26 -11.19
N CYS A 461 21.95 6.08 -10.16
CA CYS A 461 22.33 7.49 -10.23
C CYS A 461 23.86 7.52 -10.12
N GLY A 462 24.54 7.66 -11.26
CA GLY A 462 26.00 7.72 -11.36
C GLY A 462 26.63 8.47 -10.19
N GLY A 463 27.68 7.91 -9.62
CA GLY A 463 28.34 8.30 -8.37
C GLY A 463 28.84 9.74 -8.29
N GLY A 464 27.91 10.68 -8.32
CA GLY A 464 28.15 12.03 -7.81
C GLY A 464 28.02 11.98 -6.29
N HIS A 465 29.00 12.49 -5.56
CA HIS A 465 28.94 12.70 -4.12
C HIS A 465 27.56 13.25 -3.74
N CYS A 466 26.72 12.40 -3.17
CA CYS A 466 25.51 12.85 -2.51
C CYS A 466 25.96 13.59 -1.25
N GLY A 467 26.08 14.93 -1.30
CA GLY A 467 26.26 15.75 -0.10
C GLY A 467 25.24 15.39 0.96
N GLU A 468 25.49 15.76 2.21
CA GLU A 468 24.61 15.48 3.34
C GLU A 468 23.18 15.98 3.09
N ALA A 469 22.18 15.25 3.63
CA ALA A 469 20.78 15.68 3.61
C ALA A 469 20.64 16.95 4.45
N THR A 470 19.93 17.96 3.91
CA THR A 470 19.67 19.23 4.61
C THR A 470 18.31 19.28 5.26
N ILE A 471 17.39 18.42 4.82
CA ILE A 471 16.02 18.28 5.32
C ILE A 471 15.72 16.81 5.57
N PRO A 472 14.70 16.47 6.39
CA PRO A 472 14.26 15.10 6.58
C PRO A 472 13.87 14.45 5.24
N ALA A 473 14.14 13.14 5.10
CA ALA A 473 13.66 12.32 3.98
C ALA A 473 12.55 11.37 4.43
N LEU A 474 11.80 10.83 3.47
CA LEU A 474 10.82 9.77 3.73
C LEU A 474 11.53 8.46 4.12
N ASP A 475 10.98 7.76 5.12
CA ASP A 475 11.41 6.42 5.52
C ASP A 475 10.64 5.36 4.70
N PHE A 476 11.34 4.67 3.82
CA PHE A 476 10.78 3.60 2.99
C PHE A 476 10.90 2.21 3.63
N SER A 477 11.08 2.13 4.94
CA SER A 477 11.02 0.85 5.63
C SER A 477 9.60 0.29 5.60
N ARG A 478 9.48 -0.97 5.15
CA ARG A 478 8.19 -1.66 4.96
C ARG A 478 7.58 -2.11 6.28
N GLY A 479 6.29 -2.38 6.29
CA GLY A 479 5.57 -2.85 7.48
C GLY A 479 6.14 -4.14 8.08
N ALA A 480 6.65 -5.05 7.23
CA ALA A 480 7.22 -6.33 7.67
C ALA A 480 8.71 -6.25 8.07
N SER A 481 9.42 -5.16 7.75
CA SER A 481 10.90 -5.08 7.83
C SER A 481 11.47 -5.50 9.19
N GLU A 482 10.82 -5.15 10.31
CA GLU A 482 11.34 -5.48 11.64
C GLU A 482 11.16 -6.96 11.99
N PHE A 483 10.03 -7.59 11.60
CA PHE A 483 9.84 -9.03 11.75
C PHE A 483 10.77 -9.83 10.84
N GLU A 484 10.99 -9.35 9.64
CA GLU A 484 11.93 -9.95 8.70
C GLU A 484 13.36 -9.91 9.24
N ALA A 485 13.79 -8.76 9.78
CA ALA A 485 15.09 -8.62 10.42
C ALA A 485 15.24 -9.59 11.62
N LEU A 486 14.22 -9.68 12.48
CA LEU A 486 14.21 -10.60 13.60
C LEU A 486 14.39 -12.06 13.15
N ARG A 487 13.58 -12.50 12.18
CA ARG A 487 13.61 -13.86 11.68
C ARG A 487 14.91 -14.18 10.96
N MET A 488 15.43 -13.25 10.14
CA MET A 488 16.74 -13.39 9.50
C MET A 488 17.88 -13.49 10.51
N THR A 489 17.83 -12.75 11.61
CA THR A 489 18.81 -12.86 12.70
C THR A 489 18.79 -14.26 13.26
N THR A 490 17.61 -14.84 13.49
CA THR A 490 17.47 -16.23 13.94
C THR A 490 18.08 -17.21 12.92
N GLU A 491 17.73 -17.09 11.64
CA GLU A 491 18.25 -17.97 10.58
C GLU A 491 19.79 -17.88 10.45
N LYS A 492 20.34 -16.66 10.40
CA LYS A 492 21.79 -16.43 10.27
C LYS A 492 22.60 -16.89 11.50
N SER A 493 21.98 -16.98 12.67
CA SER A 493 22.65 -17.49 13.88
C SER A 493 23.00 -18.97 13.80
N GLY A 494 22.42 -19.71 12.85
CA GLY A 494 22.54 -21.17 12.75
C GLY A 494 21.79 -21.92 13.85
N LYS A 495 21.11 -21.20 14.76
CA LYS A 495 20.28 -21.80 15.81
C LYS A 495 18.84 -21.93 15.34
N THR A 496 18.17 -23.00 15.70
CA THR A 496 16.73 -23.20 15.45
C THR A 496 16.05 -23.52 16.78
N PRO A 497 15.74 -22.50 17.61
CA PRO A 497 15.12 -22.73 18.90
C PRO A 497 13.82 -23.51 18.76
N LYS A 498 13.64 -24.50 19.63
CA LYS A 498 12.44 -25.35 19.67
C LYS A 498 11.50 -24.86 20.76
N VAL A 499 10.23 -24.70 20.40
CA VAL A 499 9.17 -24.27 21.31
C VAL A 499 8.17 -25.42 21.46
N PHE A 500 8.00 -25.90 22.66
CA PHE A 500 7.08 -26.99 22.98
C PHE A 500 5.76 -26.46 23.52
N MET A 501 4.65 -26.85 22.90
CA MET A 501 3.31 -26.49 23.36
C MET A 501 2.87 -27.54 24.40
N LEU A 502 3.02 -27.22 25.69
CA LEU A 502 2.54 -28.09 26.77
C LEU A 502 1.03 -27.91 26.90
N THR A 503 0.26 -28.71 26.17
CA THR A 503 -1.20 -28.65 26.11
C THR A 503 -1.82 -29.59 27.16
N ILE A 504 -2.62 -29.02 28.07
CA ILE A 504 -3.24 -29.77 29.19
C ILE A 504 -4.59 -29.15 29.54
N GLY A 505 -5.48 -29.85 30.19
CA GLY A 505 -6.78 -29.37 30.69
C GLY A 505 -7.82 -29.24 29.59
N ASN A 506 -8.63 -28.18 29.65
CA ASN A 506 -9.76 -27.95 28.77
C ASN A 506 -9.41 -28.03 27.29
N LEU A 507 -10.03 -28.95 26.54
CA LEU A 507 -9.67 -29.26 25.15
C LEU A 507 -9.77 -28.05 24.23
N ALA A 508 -10.87 -27.29 24.29
CA ALA A 508 -11.07 -26.14 23.41
C ALA A 508 -10.05 -25.02 23.67
N MET A 509 -9.79 -24.74 24.95
CA MET A 509 -8.89 -23.67 25.36
C MET A 509 -7.42 -24.05 25.10
N ARG A 510 -6.99 -25.27 25.42
CA ARG A 510 -5.62 -25.71 25.15
C ARG A 510 -5.26 -25.67 23.68
N LEU A 511 -6.22 -26.04 22.77
CA LEU A 511 -6.02 -25.95 21.33
C LEU A 511 -5.92 -24.49 20.86
N ALA A 512 -6.83 -23.63 21.31
CA ALA A 512 -6.79 -22.20 20.95
C ALA A 512 -5.49 -21.52 21.42
N ARG A 513 -5.01 -21.84 22.64
CA ARG A 513 -3.76 -21.31 23.20
C ARG A 513 -2.53 -21.88 22.48
N SER A 514 -2.53 -23.16 22.11
CA SER A 514 -1.45 -23.76 21.32
C SER A 514 -1.35 -23.11 19.94
N GLN A 515 -2.46 -22.97 19.21
CA GLN A 515 -2.48 -22.33 17.90
C GLN A 515 -2.00 -20.88 17.96
N PHE A 516 -2.47 -20.11 18.96
CA PHE A 516 -2.01 -18.74 19.18
C PHE A 516 -0.50 -18.69 19.40
N SER A 517 0.01 -19.52 20.30
CA SER A 517 1.43 -19.55 20.68
C SER A 517 2.32 -20.05 19.55
N ALA A 518 1.89 -21.07 18.79
CA ALA A 518 2.58 -21.57 17.62
C ALA A 518 2.78 -20.45 16.58
N ASN A 519 1.70 -19.71 16.27
CA ASN A 519 1.79 -18.54 15.40
C ASN A 519 2.67 -17.44 15.99
N PHE A 520 2.66 -17.26 17.30
CA PHE A 520 3.45 -16.23 17.98
C PHE A 520 4.96 -16.48 17.81
N PHE A 521 5.42 -17.65 18.24
CA PHE A 521 6.84 -18.01 18.20
C PHE A 521 7.34 -18.31 16.78
N GLY A 522 6.46 -18.82 15.91
CA GLY A 522 6.79 -19.08 14.52
C GLY A 522 7.20 -17.83 13.75
N CYS A 523 6.74 -16.63 14.15
CA CYS A 523 7.13 -15.37 13.52
C CYS A 523 8.64 -15.07 13.67
N ALA A 524 9.32 -15.62 14.66
CA ALA A 524 10.78 -15.52 14.80
C ALA A 524 11.54 -16.67 14.10
N GLY A 525 10.85 -17.56 13.39
CA GLY A 525 11.47 -18.73 12.74
C GLY A 525 11.79 -19.88 13.71
N TYR A 526 11.18 -19.90 14.90
CA TYR A 526 11.37 -20.98 15.86
C TYR A 526 10.64 -22.25 15.42
N LYS A 527 11.21 -23.40 15.73
CA LYS A 527 10.61 -24.70 15.43
C LYS A 527 9.54 -25.05 16.46
N ILE A 528 8.31 -25.16 16.00
CA ILE A 528 7.17 -25.49 16.86
C ILE A 528 7.06 -27.00 17.01
N ILE A 529 6.90 -27.48 18.27
CA ILE A 529 6.58 -28.85 18.63
C ILE A 529 5.22 -28.86 19.30
N ASP A 530 4.20 -29.25 18.55
CA ASP A 530 2.83 -29.39 19.01
C ASP A 530 2.47 -30.83 19.34
N ASN A 531 1.37 -31.07 20.04
CA ASN A 531 0.92 -32.37 20.47
C ASN A 531 -0.59 -32.41 20.71
N LEU A 532 -1.13 -33.61 20.97
CA LEU A 532 -2.56 -33.83 21.21
C LEU A 532 -3.00 -33.49 22.65
N GLY A 533 -2.05 -33.34 23.56
CA GLY A 533 -2.32 -33.04 24.98
C GLY A 533 -1.82 -34.12 25.92
N PHE A 534 -1.68 -33.77 27.20
CA PHE A 534 -1.20 -34.63 28.26
C PHE A 534 -2.25 -34.75 29.37
N ASP A 535 -2.28 -35.90 30.03
CA ASP A 535 -3.16 -36.14 31.18
C ASP A 535 -2.60 -35.55 32.46
N THR A 536 -1.25 -35.44 32.57
CA THR A 536 -0.56 -34.86 33.74
C THR A 536 0.50 -33.86 33.32
N VAL A 537 0.79 -32.92 34.19
CA VAL A 537 1.82 -31.89 33.99
C VAL A 537 3.19 -32.52 33.85
N GLU A 538 3.50 -33.53 34.69
CA GLU A 538 4.78 -34.22 34.72
C GLU A 538 5.08 -34.92 33.40
N ALA A 539 4.09 -35.63 32.83
CA ALA A 539 4.22 -36.30 31.53
C ALA A 539 4.50 -35.28 30.40
N GLY A 540 3.84 -34.13 30.43
CA GLY A 540 4.06 -33.04 29.46
C GLY A 540 5.46 -32.44 29.59
N VAL A 541 5.92 -32.16 30.82
CA VAL A 541 7.26 -31.60 31.08
C VAL A 541 8.33 -32.61 30.70
N GLU A 542 8.15 -33.89 31.01
CA GLU A 542 9.11 -34.96 30.63
C GLU A 542 9.24 -35.07 29.11
N ALA A 543 8.11 -34.98 28.38
CA ALA A 543 8.12 -34.99 26.92
C ALA A 543 8.87 -33.77 26.37
N ALA A 544 8.66 -32.57 26.92
CA ALA A 544 9.37 -31.37 26.54
C ALA A 544 10.89 -31.48 26.77
N VAL A 545 11.30 -31.96 27.93
CA VAL A 545 12.72 -32.17 28.26
C VAL A 545 13.35 -33.20 27.34
N LYS A 546 12.66 -34.32 27.06
CA LYS A 546 13.12 -35.34 26.12
C LYS A 546 13.27 -34.78 24.68
N ALA A 547 12.44 -33.85 24.29
CA ALA A 547 12.54 -33.18 22.98
C ALA A 547 13.70 -32.18 22.90
N GLY A 548 14.33 -31.84 24.04
CA GLY A 548 15.47 -30.91 24.11
C GLY A 548 15.08 -29.52 23.59
N VAL A 549 14.08 -28.90 24.24
CA VAL A 549 13.52 -27.61 23.80
C VAL A 549 14.06 -26.46 24.64
N GLU A 550 14.16 -25.30 24.05
CA GLU A 550 14.60 -24.06 24.68
C GLU A 550 13.44 -23.33 25.37
N ILE A 551 12.20 -23.50 24.90
CA ILE A 551 11.02 -22.83 25.43
C ILE A 551 9.87 -23.82 25.60
N VAL A 552 9.21 -23.77 26.74
CA VAL A 552 7.97 -24.49 27.03
C VAL A 552 6.84 -23.51 27.25
N VAL A 553 5.77 -23.63 26.45
CA VAL A 553 4.57 -22.79 26.56
C VAL A 553 3.43 -23.61 27.13
N LEU A 554 2.99 -23.28 28.32
CA LEU A 554 1.83 -23.90 28.95
C LEU A 554 0.55 -23.38 28.30
N CYS A 555 -0.24 -24.29 27.73
CA CYS A 555 -1.48 -24.01 27.01
C CYS A 555 -2.66 -24.69 27.72
N SER A 556 -3.49 -23.92 28.43
CA SER A 556 -4.68 -24.37 29.14
C SER A 556 -5.74 -23.25 29.21
N SER A 557 -6.79 -23.43 30.00
CA SER A 557 -7.75 -22.35 30.30
C SER A 557 -7.20 -21.41 31.40
N ASP A 558 -7.71 -20.17 31.43
CA ASP A 558 -7.27 -19.17 32.39
C ASP A 558 -7.53 -19.62 33.86
N ASP A 559 -8.60 -20.41 34.11
CA ASP A 559 -8.97 -20.91 35.43
C ASP A 559 -8.03 -22.04 35.91
N GLU A 560 -7.44 -22.80 34.98
CA GLU A 560 -6.57 -23.95 35.30
C GLU A 560 -5.11 -23.54 35.55
N TYR A 561 -4.69 -22.34 35.16
CA TYR A 561 -3.29 -21.92 35.31
C TYR A 561 -2.84 -21.78 36.78
N ALA A 562 -3.76 -21.50 37.71
CA ALA A 562 -3.40 -21.44 39.14
C ALA A 562 -2.84 -22.77 39.67
N GLU A 563 -3.30 -23.89 39.12
CA GLU A 563 -2.83 -25.26 39.48
C GLU A 563 -1.67 -25.71 38.59
N PHE A 564 -1.85 -25.65 37.27
CA PHE A 564 -0.88 -26.25 36.33
C PHE A 564 0.41 -25.44 36.18
N ALA A 565 0.39 -24.10 36.29
CA ALA A 565 1.59 -23.33 36.03
C ALA A 565 2.68 -23.52 37.13
N PRO A 566 2.37 -23.47 38.44
CA PRO A 566 3.37 -23.77 39.47
C PRO A 566 3.91 -25.20 39.39
N ALA A 567 3.05 -26.18 39.11
CA ALA A 567 3.44 -27.56 38.97
C ALA A 567 4.43 -27.76 37.80
N ALA A 568 4.09 -27.21 36.61
CA ALA A 568 4.93 -27.27 35.42
C ALA A 568 6.27 -26.52 35.61
N TYR A 569 6.24 -25.33 36.19
CA TYR A 569 7.45 -24.54 36.47
C TYR A 569 8.41 -25.27 37.40
N LYS A 570 7.88 -25.84 38.50
CA LYS A 570 8.67 -26.65 39.45
C LYS A 570 9.21 -27.89 38.80
N ALA A 571 8.40 -28.63 38.03
CA ALA A 571 8.83 -29.83 37.33
C ALA A 571 9.88 -29.54 36.26
N LEU A 572 9.80 -28.41 35.56
CA LEU A 572 10.74 -27.96 34.54
C LEU A 572 12.11 -27.59 35.15
N ALA A 573 12.13 -27.10 36.37
CA ALA A 573 13.34 -26.82 37.17
C ALA A 573 14.40 -26.00 36.40
N GLY A 574 14.01 -24.97 35.64
CA GLY A 574 14.93 -24.10 34.90
C GLY A 574 15.61 -24.73 33.68
N ARG A 575 15.18 -25.93 33.24
CA ARG A 575 15.77 -26.64 32.07
C ARG A 575 15.39 -26.02 30.72
N ALA A 576 14.39 -25.13 30.69
CA ALA A 576 13.97 -24.32 29.54
C ALA A 576 13.27 -23.04 30.03
N GLU A 577 13.14 -22.07 29.15
CA GLU A 577 12.30 -20.88 29.41
C GLU A 577 10.84 -21.31 29.53
N PHE A 578 10.14 -20.81 30.57
CA PHE A 578 8.74 -21.16 30.82
C PHE A 578 7.81 -20.02 30.53
N VAL A 579 6.76 -20.24 29.75
CA VAL A 579 5.81 -19.22 29.29
C VAL A 579 4.39 -19.71 29.52
N VAL A 580 3.51 -18.83 29.98
CA VAL A 580 2.07 -19.08 30.11
C VAL A 580 1.32 -18.41 28.97
N ALA A 581 0.52 -19.18 28.23
CA ALA A 581 -0.28 -18.69 27.10
C ALA A 581 -1.63 -18.12 27.58
N GLY A 582 -1.67 -16.89 28.01
CA GLY A 582 -2.88 -16.25 28.52
C GLY A 582 -2.61 -15.01 29.35
N ALA A 583 -3.69 -14.49 29.94
CA ALA A 583 -3.64 -13.40 30.92
C ALA A 583 -4.59 -13.75 32.09
N PRO A 584 -4.28 -14.83 32.84
CA PRO A 584 -5.17 -15.32 33.89
C PRO A 584 -5.28 -14.32 35.06
N ALA A 585 -6.38 -14.39 35.82
CA ALA A 585 -6.58 -13.55 36.98
C ALA A 585 -5.51 -13.77 38.06
N CYS A 586 -4.94 -14.99 38.14
CA CYS A 586 -3.86 -15.36 39.06
C CYS A 586 -2.45 -14.93 38.59
N ALA A 587 -2.32 -14.12 37.54
CA ALA A 587 -1.02 -13.76 36.96
C ALA A 587 -0.05 -13.13 37.97
N ASP A 588 -0.54 -12.32 38.94
CA ASP A 588 0.32 -11.68 39.92
C ASP A 588 0.80 -12.68 41.00
N ASP A 589 -0.01 -13.66 41.35
CA ASP A 589 0.38 -14.76 42.25
C ASP A 589 1.42 -15.67 41.58
N LEU A 590 1.30 -15.87 40.26
CA LEU A 590 2.27 -16.65 39.47
C LEU A 590 3.61 -15.90 39.35
N LYS A 591 3.60 -14.60 39.17
CA LYS A 591 4.83 -13.77 39.17
C LYS A 591 5.54 -13.81 40.52
N ALA A 592 4.81 -13.81 41.62
CA ALA A 592 5.39 -13.95 42.96
C ALA A 592 6.13 -15.28 43.15
N GLN A 593 5.80 -16.30 42.34
CA GLN A 593 6.44 -17.59 42.31
C GLN A 593 7.58 -17.71 41.26
N GLY A 594 7.92 -16.60 40.60
CA GLY A 594 8.96 -16.55 39.58
C GLY A 594 8.49 -16.89 38.16
N ILE A 595 7.18 -16.98 37.93
CA ILE A 595 6.58 -17.21 36.60
C ILE A 595 6.18 -15.84 36.03
N ASP A 596 7.06 -15.22 35.27
CA ASP A 596 6.92 -13.82 34.82
C ASP A 596 6.64 -13.66 33.33
N GLN A 597 6.71 -14.76 32.54
CA GLN A 597 6.53 -14.69 31.10
C GLN A 597 5.13 -15.13 30.67
N PHE A 598 4.41 -14.19 30.08
CA PHE A 598 3.05 -14.40 29.59
C PHE A 598 2.94 -13.91 28.14
N VAL A 599 2.28 -14.70 27.28
CA VAL A 599 1.95 -14.31 25.91
C VAL A 599 0.44 -14.33 25.70
N ASN A 600 -0.10 -13.23 25.19
CA ASN A 600 -1.54 -13.07 24.98
C ASN A 600 -1.82 -12.07 23.86
N VAL A 601 -3.10 -11.83 23.54
CA VAL A 601 -3.53 -10.92 22.47
C VAL A 601 -3.13 -9.45 22.64
N LYS A 602 -2.69 -9.04 23.84
CA LYS A 602 -2.20 -7.68 24.13
C LYS A 602 -0.67 -7.59 24.10
N SER A 603 0.04 -8.71 23.94
CA SER A 603 1.50 -8.74 23.91
C SER A 603 2.03 -8.00 22.67
N ASN A 604 3.14 -7.27 22.85
CA ASN A 604 3.93 -6.80 21.71
C ASN A 604 4.76 -7.98 21.19
N VAL A 605 4.30 -8.60 20.13
CA VAL A 605 4.90 -9.84 19.58
C VAL A 605 6.35 -9.62 19.21
N LEU A 606 6.66 -8.51 18.52
CA LEU A 606 8.01 -8.22 18.05
C LEU A 606 9.00 -8.06 19.23
N GLU A 607 8.67 -7.21 20.20
CA GLU A 607 9.56 -6.95 21.35
C GLU A 607 9.72 -8.19 22.24
N THR A 608 8.64 -8.95 22.42
CA THR A 608 8.71 -10.22 23.16
C THR A 608 9.64 -11.21 22.48
N LEU A 609 9.54 -11.35 21.16
CA LEU A 609 10.41 -12.27 20.40
C LEU A 609 11.87 -11.79 20.35
N LYS A 610 12.13 -10.48 20.26
CA LYS A 610 13.49 -9.92 20.41
C LYS A 610 14.09 -10.26 21.78
N ALA A 611 13.29 -10.17 22.86
CA ALA A 611 13.73 -10.54 24.18
C ALA A 611 14.06 -12.03 24.30
N PHE A 612 13.28 -12.91 23.64
CA PHE A 612 13.60 -14.35 23.58
C PHE A 612 14.87 -14.63 22.77
N ASN A 613 15.06 -13.95 21.62
CA ASN A 613 16.32 -14.06 20.87
C ASN A 613 17.53 -13.71 21.76
N ALA A 614 17.45 -12.60 22.48
CA ALA A 614 18.53 -12.17 23.39
C ALA A 614 18.80 -13.22 24.49
N LYS A 615 17.76 -13.78 25.15
CA LYS A 615 17.90 -14.84 26.15
C LYS A 615 18.55 -16.11 25.61
N LEU A 616 18.25 -16.44 24.34
CA LEU A 616 18.79 -17.62 23.66
C LEU A 616 20.16 -17.37 23.02
N GLY A 617 20.74 -16.19 23.22
CA GLY A 617 22.03 -15.80 22.65
C GLY A 617 22.02 -15.74 21.12
N ILE A 618 20.91 -15.25 20.57
CA ILE A 618 20.71 -14.92 19.16
C ILE A 618 20.75 -13.40 19.08
N ALA A 619 21.84 -12.83 18.57
CA ALA A 619 22.06 -11.39 18.47
C ALA A 619 22.24 -10.97 17.00
#